data_81a4af9e8eeb4b06e32307486effe671
#
_entry.id   81a4af9e8eeb4b06e32307486effe671
#
_cell.length_a   1.000
_cell.length_b   1.000
_cell.length_c   1.000
_cell.angle_alpha   90.00
_cell.angle_beta   90.00
_cell.angle_gamma   90.00
#
_symmetry.space_group_name_H-M   'P 1'
#
loop_
_entity.id
_entity.type
_entity.pdbx_description
1 polymer ?
#
loop_
_entity_poly.entity_id
_entity_poly.type
_entity_poly.pdbx_seq_one_letter_code
_entity_poly.pdbx_strand_id
1 'polypeptide(L)'
;MPKRNIKILGSGPTGSLLALNLASKDCNVVLIEPLEEKDLLSKDKGYAITQSSRRIFEKFGLWELIEKSASGFTTLSIMDQVISSSVVVRANDLKKIN
;
A
#
# COMPACT_ATOMS: atom_id res chain seq x y z
N MET A 1 -28.48 9.06 11.27
CA MET A 1 -27.30 9.96 11.37
C MET A 1 -26.80 10.33 9.99
N PRO A 2 -26.49 11.59 9.74
CA PRO A 2 -25.92 11.97 8.47
C PRO A 2 -24.54 11.33 8.29
N LYS A 3 -24.24 10.86 7.07
CA LYS A 3 -22.94 10.31 6.74
C LYS A 3 -21.90 11.44 6.68
N ARG A 4 -20.69 11.14 7.08
CA ARG A 4 -19.58 12.07 6.91
C ARG A 4 -19.16 12.11 5.44
N ASN A 5 -18.90 13.30 4.94
CA ASN A 5 -18.37 13.51 3.61
C ASN A 5 -16.86 13.71 3.68
N ILE A 6 -16.13 12.84 3.01
CA ILE A 6 -14.67 12.84 3.08
C ILE A 6 -14.12 12.90 1.66
N LYS A 7 -13.18 13.81 1.43
CA LYS A 7 -12.44 13.90 0.17
C LYS A 7 -11.02 13.44 0.41
N ILE A 8 -10.53 12.58 -0.46
CA ILE A 8 -9.15 12.08 -0.42
C ILE A 8 -8.47 12.51 -1.71
N LEU A 9 -7.34 13.17 -1.59
CA LEU A 9 -6.53 13.60 -2.71
C LEU A 9 -5.42 12.58 -2.97
N GLY A 10 -5.43 11.99 -4.16
CA GLY A 10 -4.46 11.00 -4.58
C GLY A 10 -4.95 9.56 -4.42
N SER A 11 -4.85 8.79 -5.51
CA SER A 11 -5.30 7.40 -5.58
C SER A 11 -4.14 6.38 -5.51
N GLY A 12 -3.04 6.74 -4.86
CA GLY A 12 -1.97 5.80 -4.57
C GLY A 12 -2.44 4.70 -3.60
N PRO A 13 -1.58 3.76 -3.21
CA PRO A 13 -1.98 2.66 -2.33
C PRO A 13 -2.59 3.13 -1.01
N THR A 14 -2.00 4.15 -0.39
CA THR A 14 -2.49 4.69 0.88
C THR A 14 -3.86 5.34 0.74
N GLY A 15 -4.02 6.23 -0.24
CA GLY A 15 -5.29 6.93 -0.48
C GLY A 15 -6.40 5.98 -0.87
N SER A 16 -6.10 5.01 -1.73
CA SER A 16 -7.07 4.02 -2.17
C SER A 16 -7.54 3.10 -1.04
N LEU A 17 -6.63 2.62 -0.19
CA LEU A 17 -6.99 1.80 0.96
C LEU A 17 -7.79 2.58 1.98
N LEU A 18 -7.43 3.83 2.23
CA LEU A 18 -8.18 4.70 3.13
C LEU A 18 -9.59 4.92 2.61
N ALA A 19 -9.75 5.16 1.31
CA ALA A 19 -11.06 5.32 0.69
C ALA A 19 -11.93 4.07 0.88
N LEU A 20 -11.39 2.89 0.64
CA LEU A 20 -12.10 1.62 0.83
C LEU A 20 -12.52 1.43 2.29
N ASN A 21 -11.60 1.68 3.22
CA ASN A 21 -11.87 1.52 4.64
C ASN A 21 -12.97 2.47 5.12
N LEU A 22 -12.91 3.74 4.75
CA LEU A 22 -13.91 4.73 5.14
C LEU A 22 -15.26 4.47 4.47
N ALA A 23 -15.28 4.04 3.21
CA ALA A 23 -16.52 3.70 2.53
C ALA A 23 -17.24 2.53 3.22
N SER A 24 -16.48 1.57 3.76
CA SER A 24 -17.06 0.45 4.50
C SER A 24 -17.61 0.85 5.88
N LYS A 25 -17.30 2.06 6.34
CA LYS A 25 -17.73 2.59 7.65
C LYS A 25 -18.82 3.66 7.53
N ASP A 26 -19.64 3.56 6.51
CA ASP A 26 -20.78 4.44 6.32
C ASP A 26 -20.39 5.92 6.13
N CYS A 27 -19.33 6.16 5.39
CA CYS A 27 -18.88 7.47 4.97
C CYS A 27 -19.14 7.67 3.48
N ASN A 28 -19.43 8.90 3.07
CA ASN A 28 -19.41 9.28 1.66
C ASN A 28 -17.99 9.70 1.30
N VAL A 29 -17.33 8.92 0.47
CA VAL A 29 -15.93 9.15 0.12
C VAL A 29 -15.82 9.55 -1.35
N VAL A 30 -15.10 10.63 -1.61
CA VAL A 30 -14.70 11.05 -2.96
C VAL A 30 -13.19 10.94 -3.05
N LEU A 31 -12.73 10.12 -3.98
CA LEU A 31 -11.31 9.95 -4.25
C LEU A 31 -10.96 10.78 -5.49
N ILE A 32 -10.06 11.73 -5.33
CA ILE A 32 -9.67 12.67 -6.39
C ILE A 32 -8.26 12.33 -6.86
N GLU A 33 -8.14 12.01 -8.13
CA GLU A 33 -6.87 11.71 -8.78
C GLU A 33 -6.69 12.62 -10.01
N PRO A 34 -5.64 13.45 -10.03
CA PRO A 34 -5.40 14.35 -11.17
C PRO A 34 -4.91 13.63 -12.43
N LEU A 35 -4.36 12.41 -12.29
CA LEU A 35 -3.88 11.64 -13.44
C LEU A 35 -4.99 10.79 -14.04
N GLU A 36 -5.00 10.66 -15.36
CA GLU A 36 -5.89 9.72 -16.03
C GLU A 36 -5.47 8.27 -15.74
N GLU A 37 -6.42 7.34 -15.82
CA GLU A 37 -6.16 5.92 -15.53
C GLU A 37 -5.00 5.36 -16.35
N LYS A 38 -4.91 5.71 -17.64
CA LYS A 38 -3.81 5.24 -18.50
C LYS A 38 -2.44 5.69 -17.98
N ASP A 39 -2.36 6.90 -17.43
CA ASP A 39 -1.10 7.43 -16.89
C ASP A 39 -0.74 6.77 -15.57
N LEU A 40 -1.73 6.44 -14.75
CA LEU A 40 -1.52 5.67 -13.52
C LEU A 40 -1.00 4.27 -13.82
N LEU A 41 -1.60 3.60 -14.79
CA LEU A 41 -1.22 2.24 -15.16
C LEU A 41 0.17 2.17 -15.80
N SER A 42 0.64 3.26 -16.40
CA SER A 42 1.98 3.33 -17.00
C SER A 42 3.10 3.61 -16.02
N LYS A 43 2.78 3.95 -14.77
CA LYS A 43 3.80 4.21 -13.75
C LYS A 43 4.55 2.93 -13.39
N ASP A 44 5.88 3.01 -13.49
CA ASP A 44 6.78 1.92 -13.13
C ASP A 44 7.28 2.11 -11.70
N LYS A 45 6.38 1.88 -10.73
CA LYS A 45 6.69 1.98 -9.31
C LYS A 45 6.56 0.61 -8.64
N GLY A 46 7.61 0.23 -7.92
CA GLY A 46 7.58 -0.94 -7.07
C GLY A 46 7.18 -0.59 -5.64
N TYR A 47 6.46 -1.48 -5.00
CA TYR A 47 6.07 -1.33 -3.60
C TYR A 47 6.45 -2.59 -2.83
N ALA A 48 7.08 -2.41 -1.68
CA ALA A 48 7.34 -3.51 -0.76
C ALA A 48 6.16 -3.61 0.22
N ILE A 49 5.49 -4.76 0.21
CA ILE A 49 4.31 -4.97 1.04
C ILE A 49 4.70 -5.86 2.22
N THR A 50 4.49 -5.35 3.43
CA THR A 50 4.72 -6.11 4.66
C THR A 50 3.60 -7.12 4.89
N GLN A 51 3.84 -8.09 5.78
CA GLN A 51 2.79 -9.03 6.16
C GLN A 51 1.60 -8.34 6.84
N SER A 52 1.84 -7.26 7.57
CA SER A 52 0.77 -6.46 8.16
C SER A 52 -0.11 -5.81 7.08
N SER A 53 0.50 -5.26 6.04
CA SER A 53 -0.23 -4.69 4.91
C SER A 53 -0.98 -5.76 4.12
N ARG A 54 -0.37 -6.94 3.95
CA ARG A 54 -1.03 -8.08 3.31
C ARG A 54 -2.35 -8.42 3.99
N ARG A 55 -2.39 -8.44 5.33
CA ARG A 55 -3.61 -8.72 6.09
C ARG A 55 -4.72 -7.72 5.79
N ILE A 56 -4.35 -6.45 5.58
CA ILE A 56 -5.31 -5.39 5.21
C ILE A 56 -5.89 -5.67 3.83
N PHE A 57 -5.05 -6.02 2.85
CA PHE A 57 -5.51 -6.37 1.51
C PHE A 57 -6.39 -7.63 1.52
N GLU A 58 -6.05 -8.63 2.33
CA GLU A 58 -6.87 -9.82 2.50
C GLU A 58 -8.27 -9.48 3.04
N LYS A 59 -8.33 -8.59 4.02
CA LYS A 59 -9.59 -8.13 4.61
C LYS A 59 -10.53 -7.52 3.58
N PHE A 60 -9.99 -6.81 2.59
CA PHE A 60 -10.79 -6.22 1.52
C PHE A 60 -10.95 -7.12 0.29
N GLY A 61 -10.47 -8.35 0.34
CA GLY A 61 -10.57 -9.28 -0.77
C GLY A 61 -9.68 -8.93 -1.96
N LEU A 62 -8.63 -8.13 -1.76
CA LEU A 62 -7.75 -7.66 -2.82
C LEU A 62 -6.47 -8.47 -2.96
N TRP A 63 -6.13 -9.28 -1.96
CA TRP A 63 -4.83 -9.96 -1.95
C TRP A 63 -4.65 -10.94 -3.11
N GLU A 64 -5.68 -11.68 -3.50
CA GLU A 64 -5.59 -12.62 -4.62
C GLU A 64 -5.17 -11.94 -5.91
N LEU A 65 -5.65 -10.72 -6.17
CA LEU A 65 -5.30 -9.95 -7.35
C LEU A 65 -3.86 -9.44 -7.28
N ILE A 66 -3.45 -8.97 -6.10
CA ILE A 66 -2.10 -8.44 -5.87
C ILE A 66 -1.07 -9.56 -5.95
N GLU A 67 -1.36 -10.72 -5.38
CA GLU A 67 -0.46 -11.86 -5.32
C GLU A 67 -0.01 -12.33 -6.71
N LYS A 68 -0.89 -12.24 -7.70
CA LYS A 68 -0.58 -12.63 -9.07
C LYS A 68 0.56 -11.83 -9.68
N SER A 69 0.76 -10.61 -9.23
CA SER A 69 1.82 -9.71 -9.72
C SER A 69 2.93 -9.49 -8.71
N ALA A 70 2.88 -10.17 -7.57
CA ALA A 70 3.83 -9.98 -6.49
C ALA A 70 4.91 -11.05 -6.52
N SER A 71 6.11 -10.67 -6.10
CA SER A 71 7.24 -11.57 -5.89
C SER A 71 7.66 -11.49 -4.44
N GLY A 72 7.83 -12.65 -3.79
CA GLY A 72 8.30 -12.70 -2.42
C GLY A 72 9.79 -12.40 -2.32
N PHE A 73 10.19 -11.81 -1.20
CA PHE A 73 11.59 -11.61 -0.87
C PHE A 73 11.81 -11.87 0.61
N THR A 74 13.05 -12.21 0.97
CA THR A 74 13.43 -12.51 2.35
C THR A 74 14.44 -11.50 2.91
N THR A 75 15.01 -10.67 2.06
CA THR A 75 16.03 -9.69 2.44
C THR A 75 15.70 -8.34 1.82
N LEU A 76 15.74 -7.30 2.63
CA LEU A 76 15.58 -5.92 2.20
C LEU A 76 16.84 -5.16 2.54
N SER A 77 17.46 -4.55 1.52
CA SER A 77 18.60 -3.66 1.70
C SER A 77 18.16 -2.23 1.48
N ILE A 78 18.41 -1.37 2.45
CA ILE A 78 18.15 0.05 2.36
C ILE A 78 19.48 0.77 2.30
N MET A 79 19.72 1.49 1.20
CA MET A 79 20.95 2.24 1.00
C MET A 79 20.68 3.72 0.92
N ASP A 80 21.47 4.49 1.68
CA ASP A 80 21.47 5.93 1.57
C ASP A 80 22.73 6.35 0.78
N GLN A 81 22.52 6.80 -0.45
CA GLN A 81 23.62 7.16 -1.35
C GLN A 81 24.32 8.44 -0.92
N VAL A 82 23.65 9.31 -0.19
CA VAL A 82 24.24 10.59 0.26
C VAL A 82 25.31 10.37 1.32
N ILE A 83 25.03 9.48 2.28
CA ILE A 83 25.97 9.19 3.37
C ILE A 83 26.68 7.84 3.22
N SER A 84 26.46 7.16 2.10
CA SER A 84 27.04 5.85 1.80
C SER A 84 26.77 4.82 2.92
N SER A 85 25.59 4.88 3.50
CA SER A 85 25.16 3.97 4.57
C SER A 85 24.16 2.95 4.01
N SER A 86 24.18 1.75 4.56
CA SER A 86 23.22 0.72 4.19
C SER A 86 22.75 -0.06 5.41
N VAL A 87 21.49 -0.50 5.34
CA VAL A 87 20.88 -1.37 6.34
C VAL A 87 20.29 -2.57 5.61
N VAL A 88 20.51 -3.75 6.14
CA VAL A 88 19.98 -5.00 5.61
C VAL A 88 19.03 -5.61 6.64
N VAL A 89 17.79 -5.85 6.24
CA VAL A 89 16.77 -6.50 7.07
C VAL A 89 16.41 -7.84 6.43
N ARG A 90 16.53 -8.91 7.20
CA ARG A 90 16.16 -10.25 6.75
C ARG A 90 14.87 -10.70 7.44
N ALA A 91 14.12 -11.56 6.77
CA ALA A 91 12.86 -12.07 7.31
C ALA A 91 13.04 -12.72 8.69
N ASN A 92 14.17 -13.40 8.91
CA ASN A 92 14.47 -14.02 10.21
C ASN A 92 14.67 -13.00 11.34
N ASP A 93 15.10 -11.79 11.03
CA ASP A 93 15.26 -10.73 12.03
C ASP A 93 13.92 -10.26 12.56
N LEU A 94 12.89 -10.24 11.72
CA LEU A 94 11.54 -9.82 12.07
C LEU A 94 10.85 -10.83 12.99
N LYS A 95 11.17 -12.11 12.88
CA LYS A 95 10.61 -13.17 13.76
C LYS A 95 10.99 -12.99 15.22
N LYS A 96 12.08 -12.29 15.51
CA LYS A 96 12.56 -12.05 16.87
C LYS A 96 11.82 -10.91 17.56
N ILE A 97 11.07 -10.11 16.80
CA ILE A 97 10.36 -8.92 17.29
C ILE A 97 8.93 -9.26 17.69
N ASN A 98 8.39 -10.32 17.15
CA ASN A 98 7.02 -10.77 17.42
C ASN A 98 7.01 -11.66 18.68
#